data_e9ab6fc9c5e124ec3ddf96ec53f558cb
#
_entry.id   e9ab6fc9c5e124ec3ddf96ec53f558cb
#
_cell.length_a   1.000
_cell.length_b   1.000
_cell.length_c   1.000
_cell.angle_alpha   90.00
_cell.angle_beta   90.00
_cell.angle_gamma   90.00
#
_symmetry.space_group_name_H-M   'P 1'
#
loop_
_entity.id
_entity.type
_entity.pdbx_description
1 polymer ?
#
loop_
_entity_poly.entity_id
_entity_poly.type
_entity_poly.pdbx_seq_one_letter_code
_entity_poly.pdbx_strand_id
1 'polypeptide(L)'
;YIEDYKNLYGIDVDFYTNYEGGKNNNFDITLYRIIQESLSNIKRHSGATEVQIKLYENTDYIILTIADNGIGLTKEQVELAKKQGRLGIYGIQERIFDFSGEFKLLKNNKYSTILMCKFKTEMLKEEKIDENIIN
;
A
#
# COMPACT_ATOMS: atom_id res chain seq x y z
N TYR A 1 -2.34 -13.17 -7.31
CA TYR A 1 -3.48 -12.37 -6.78
C TYR A 1 -3.98 -11.32 -7.78
N ILE A 2 -3.07 -10.56 -8.39
CA ILE A 2 -3.45 -9.51 -9.35
C ILE A 2 -4.16 -10.09 -10.58
N GLU A 3 -3.66 -11.18 -11.14
CA GLU A 3 -4.30 -11.82 -12.29
C GLU A 3 -5.70 -12.35 -11.96
N ASP A 4 -5.87 -12.95 -10.81
CA ASP A 4 -7.18 -13.41 -10.34
C ASP A 4 -8.13 -12.23 -10.17
N TYR A 5 -7.65 -11.13 -9.60
CA TYR A 5 -8.41 -9.91 -9.41
C TYR A 5 -8.89 -9.33 -10.76
N LYS A 6 -7.99 -9.22 -11.75
CA LYS A 6 -8.33 -8.74 -13.10
C LYS A 6 -9.39 -9.61 -13.74
N ASN A 7 -9.23 -10.92 -13.69
CA ASN A 7 -10.13 -11.87 -14.31
C ASN A 7 -11.51 -11.89 -13.64
N LEU A 8 -11.54 -11.77 -12.31
CA LEU A 8 -12.78 -11.87 -11.54
C LEU A 8 -13.61 -10.60 -11.61
N TYR A 9 -12.97 -9.42 -11.62
CA TYR A 9 -13.67 -8.14 -11.49
C TYR A 9 -13.66 -7.28 -12.77
N GLY A 10 -12.91 -7.67 -13.79
CA GLY A 10 -12.82 -6.92 -15.04
C GLY A 10 -12.15 -5.55 -14.89
N ILE A 11 -11.32 -5.38 -13.87
CA ILE A 11 -10.56 -4.15 -13.62
C ILE A 11 -9.14 -4.36 -14.16
N ASP A 12 -8.68 -3.45 -15.03
CA ASP A 12 -7.31 -3.49 -15.53
C ASP A 12 -6.35 -3.04 -14.44
N VAL A 13 -5.33 -3.84 -14.18
CA VAL A 13 -4.30 -3.53 -13.20
C VAL A 13 -2.94 -3.63 -13.85
N ASP A 14 -2.22 -2.51 -13.90
CA ASP A 14 -0.82 -2.47 -14.31
C ASP A 14 0.06 -2.46 -13.08
N PHE A 15 1.05 -3.34 -13.05
CA PHE A 15 1.98 -3.44 -11.93
C PHE A 15 3.41 -3.26 -12.41
N TYR A 16 4.09 -2.26 -11.86
CA TYR A 16 5.48 -1.93 -12.18
C TYR A 16 6.32 -1.96 -10.91
N THR A 17 7.44 -2.67 -10.94
CA THR A 17 8.30 -2.76 -9.76
C THR A 17 9.76 -3.02 -10.12
N ASN A 18 10.65 -2.46 -9.33
CA ASN A 18 12.05 -2.85 -9.24
C ASN A 18 12.40 -3.40 -7.85
N TYR A 19 11.41 -3.56 -6.98
CA TYR A 19 11.62 -4.05 -5.62
C TYR A 19 11.80 -5.57 -5.65
N GLU A 20 12.94 -6.04 -5.16
CA GLU A 20 13.27 -7.46 -5.21
C GLU A 20 12.69 -8.24 -4.03
N GLY A 21 12.60 -7.61 -2.87
CA GLY A 21 12.11 -8.27 -1.65
C GLY A 21 13.14 -9.20 -1.02
N GLY A 22 12.70 -9.93 -0.01
CA GLY A 22 13.50 -10.97 0.65
C GLY A 22 14.43 -10.49 1.74
N LYS A 23 14.57 -9.19 1.96
CA LYS A 23 15.43 -8.63 3.01
C LYS A 23 14.76 -8.59 4.38
N ASN A 24 13.46 -8.40 4.40
CA ASN A 24 12.64 -8.39 5.62
C ASN A 24 11.30 -9.02 5.31
N ASN A 25 11.08 -10.22 5.79
CA ASN A 25 9.90 -11.01 5.48
C ASN A 25 8.61 -10.36 5.98
N ASN A 26 8.64 -9.78 7.18
CA ASN A 26 7.47 -9.10 7.75
C ASN A 26 7.09 -7.87 6.94
N PHE A 27 8.07 -7.14 6.43
CA PHE A 27 7.83 -5.99 5.57
C PHE A 27 7.21 -6.41 4.23
N ASP A 28 7.73 -7.47 3.61
CA ASP A 28 7.20 -8.00 2.35
C ASP A 28 5.74 -8.43 2.50
N ILE A 29 5.41 -9.11 3.60
CA ILE A 29 4.03 -9.50 3.92
C ILE A 29 3.16 -8.25 4.10
N THR A 30 3.67 -7.23 4.75
CA THR A 30 2.96 -5.97 4.97
C THR A 30 2.64 -5.28 3.64
N LEU A 31 3.61 -5.18 2.73
CA LEU A 31 3.37 -4.64 1.37
C LEU A 31 2.27 -5.41 0.66
N TYR A 32 2.32 -6.73 0.71
CA TYR A 32 1.30 -7.59 0.11
C TYR A 32 -0.09 -7.30 0.69
N ARG A 33 -0.19 -7.16 2.00
CA ARG A 33 -1.46 -6.84 2.69
C ARG A 33 -1.99 -5.48 2.32
N ILE A 34 -1.12 -4.47 2.21
CA ILE A 34 -1.51 -3.13 1.77
C ILE A 34 -2.11 -3.18 0.36
N ILE A 35 -1.47 -3.89 -0.55
CA ILE A 35 -1.97 -4.05 -1.92
C ILE A 35 -3.32 -4.76 -1.93
N GLN A 36 -3.45 -5.86 -1.20
CA GLN A 36 -4.72 -6.61 -1.11
C GLN A 36 -5.86 -5.74 -0.58
N GLU A 37 -5.64 -5.04 0.53
CA GLU A 37 -6.66 -4.18 1.13
C GLU A 37 -7.04 -3.02 0.21
N SER A 38 -6.05 -2.42 -0.47
CA SER A 38 -6.29 -1.34 -1.42
C SER A 38 -7.11 -1.80 -2.60
N LEU A 39 -6.77 -2.94 -3.20
CA LEU A 39 -7.54 -3.49 -4.31
C LEU A 39 -8.96 -3.89 -3.90
N SER A 40 -9.12 -4.43 -2.71
CA SER A 40 -10.43 -4.74 -2.16
C SER A 40 -11.28 -3.48 -1.97
N ASN A 41 -10.70 -2.40 -1.44
CA ASN A 41 -11.38 -1.12 -1.29
C ASN A 41 -11.78 -0.51 -2.63
N ILE A 42 -10.91 -0.58 -3.62
CA ILE A 42 -11.20 -0.09 -4.98
C ILE A 42 -12.40 -0.84 -5.56
N LYS A 43 -12.43 -2.16 -5.44
CA LYS A 43 -13.54 -2.96 -5.93
C LYS A 43 -14.86 -2.59 -5.26
N ARG A 44 -14.84 -2.38 -3.94
CA ARG A 44 -16.07 -2.13 -3.16
C ARG A 44 -16.59 -0.71 -3.29
N HIS A 45 -15.71 0.28 -3.44
CA HIS A 45 -16.09 1.67 -3.21
C HIS A 45 -15.78 2.65 -4.34
N SER A 46 -14.86 2.32 -5.27
CA SER A 46 -14.40 3.34 -6.21
C SER A 46 -15.07 3.34 -7.57
N GLY A 47 -15.59 2.20 -8.02
CA GLY A 47 -16.12 2.08 -9.39
C GLY A 47 -15.04 2.19 -10.45
N ALA A 48 -13.77 2.01 -10.10
CA ALA A 48 -12.66 2.15 -11.04
C ALA A 48 -12.67 1.06 -12.11
N THR A 49 -12.17 1.41 -13.29
CA THR A 49 -11.91 0.47 -14.40
C THR A 49 -10.43 0.21 -14.59
N GLU A 50 -9.58 1.09 -14.08
CA GLU A 50 -8.13 1.00 -14.18
C GLU A 50 -7.46 1.27 -12.85
N VAL A 51 -6.45 0.46 -12.54
CA VAL A 51 -5.57 0.62 -11.38
C VAL A 51 -4.14 0.53 -11.85
N GLN A 52 -3.27 1.39 -11.30
CA GLN A 52 -1.84 1.33 -11.53
C GLN A 52 -1.12 1.18 -10.20
N ILE A 53 -0.30 0.14 -10.07
CA ILE A 53 0.50 -0.10 -8.89
C ILE A 53 1.97 0.06 -9.25
N LYS A 54 2.68 0.88 -8.48
CA LYS A 54 4.13 1.06 -8.62
C LYS A 54 4.79 0.80 -7.28
N LEU A 55 5.78 -0.07 -7.27
CA LEU A 55 6.57 -0.39 -6.08
C LEU A 55 8.05 -0.27 -6.44
N TYR A 56 8.67 0.83 -6.04
CA TYR A 56 10.05 1.14 -6.39
C TYR A 56 10.92 1.32 -5.17
N GLU A 57 12.17 0.88 -5.32
CA GLU A 57 13.21 1.02 -4.32
C GLU A 57 14.36 1.83 -4.90
N ASN A 58 14.84 2.81 -4.13
CA ASN A 58 16.13 3.45 -4.37
C ASN A 58 17.00 3.28 -3.12
N THR A 59 18.17 3.97 -3.08
CA THR A 59 19.10 3.85 -1.96
C THR A 59 18.45 4.20 -0.61
N ASP A 60 17.55 5.18 -0.60
CA ASP A 60 17.02 5.77 0.64
C ASP A 60 15.60 5.34 0.97
N TYR A 61 14.79 5.04 -0.05
CA TYR A 61 13.36 4.84 0.13
C TYR A 61 12.79 3.66 -0.66
N ILE A 62 11.70 3.12 -0.13
CA ILE A 62 10.78 2.24 -0.84
C ILE A 62 9.47 2.98 -0.94
N ILE A 63 8.95 3.14 -2.16
CA ILE A 63 7.72 3.88 -2.43
C ILE A 63 6.73 2.98 -3.13
N LEU A 64 5.55 2.84 -2.53
CA LEU A 64 4.41 2.14 -3.11
C LEU A 64 3.33 3.15 -3.45
N THR A 65 2.88 3.17 -4.70
CA THR A 65 1.71 3.94 -5.10
C THR A 65 0.65 3.02 -5.68
N ILE A 66 -0.59 3.24 -5.29
CA ILE A 66 -1.76 2.54 -5.83
C ILE A 66 -2.74 3.58 -6.30
N ALA A 67 -2.89 3.70 -7.61
CA ALA A 67 -3.69 4.73 -8.26
C ALA A 67 -4.90 4.11 -8.95
N ASP A 68 -6.07 4.74 -8.82
CA ASP A 68 -7.28 4.30 -9.50
C ASP A 68 -8.03 5.48 -10.13
N ASN A 69 -8.81 5.18 -11.16
CA ASN A 69 -9.61 6.15 -11.90
C ASN A 69 -11.09 6.18 -11.48
N GLY A 70 -11.38 5.78 -10.26
CA GLY A 70 -12.74 5.73 -9.73
C GLY A 70 -13.28 7.08 -9.28
N ILE A 71 -14.22 7.06 -8.34
CA ILE A 71 -14.91 8.27 -7.85
C ILE A 71 -14.05 9.18 -6.98
N GLY A 72 -12.90 8.69 -6.52
CA GLY A 72 -12.00 9.44 -5.66
C GLY A 72 -12.27 9.22 -4.17
N LEU A 73 -11.25 9.52 -3.36
CA LEU A 73 -11.29 9.41 -1.90
C LEU A 73 -10.60 10.62 -1.30
N THR A 74 -11.30 11.37 -0.47
CA THR A 74 -10.77 12.57 0.20
C THR A 74 -10.28 12.23 1.61
N LYS A 75 -9.47 13.13 2.18
CA LYS A 75 -9.03 13.00 3.58
C LYS A 75 -10.21 12.95 4.55
N GLU A 76 -11.25 13.73 4.27
CA GLU A 76 -12.47 13.74 5.10
C GLU A 76 -13.18 12.39 5.07
N GLN A 77 -13.23 11.76 3.91
CA GLN A 77 -13.81 10.40 3.77
C GLN A 77 -13.00 9.36 4.53
N VAL A 78 -11.66 9.49 4.55
CA VAL A 78 -10.79 8.61 5.34
C VAL A 78 -11.07 8.77 6.83
N GLU A 79 -11.15 10.00 7.32
CA GLU A 79 -11.46 10.28 8.73
C GLU A 79 -12.85 9.77 9.12
N LEU A 80 -13.84 9.95 8.24
CA LEU A 80 -15.20 9.45 8.46
C LEU A 80 -15.21 7.91 8.51
N ALA A 81 -14.47 7.26 7.61
CA ALA A 81 -14.36 5.81 7.58
C ALA A 81 -13.76 5.26 8.88
N LYS A 82 -12.74 5.93 9.44
CA LYS A 82 -12.17 5.58 10.75
C LYS A 82 -13.21 5.66 11.86
N LYS A 83 -13.97 6.76 11.91
CA LYS A 83 -15.02 6.98 12.93
C LYS A 83 -16.13 5.96 12.85
N GLN A 84 -16.45 5.49 11.64
CA GLN A 84 -17.49 4.50 11.39
C GLN A 84 -17.03 3.06 11.52
N GLY A 85 -15.76 2.82 11.88
CA GLY A 85 -15.21 1.49 12.01
C GLY A 85 -15.03 0.75 10.70
N ARG A 86 -14.87 1.47 9.59
CA ARG A 86 -14.54 0.89 8.28
C ARG A 86 -13.06 0.52 8.27
N LEU A 87 -12.77 -0.72 8.59
CA LEU A 87 -11.44 -1.20 8.95
C LEU A 87 -10.41 -1.20 7.82
N GLY A 88 -10.84 -1.24 6.53
CA GLY A 88 -9.89 -1.38 5.42
C GLY A 88 -8.84 -0.27 5.37
N ILE A 89 -9.26 1.01 5.35
CA ILE A 89 -8.34 2.15 5.29
C ILE A 89 -7.56 2.30 6.59
N TYR A 90 -8.21 2.10 7.72
CA TYR A 90 -7.56 2.14 9.02
C TYR A 90 -6.46 1.07 9.10
N GLY A 91 -6.75 -0.15 8.67
CA GLY A 91 -5.78 -1.23 8.63
C GLY A 91 -4.58 -0.93 7.74
N ILE A 92 -4.80 -0.30 6.58
CA ILE A 92 -3.73 0.13 5.68
C ILE A 92 -2.81 1.13 6.40
N GLN A 93 -3.38 2.15 7.03
CA GLN A 93 -2.59 3.15 7.74
C GLN A 93 -1.81 2.56 8.90
N GLU A 94 -2.41 1.66 9.68
CA GLU A 94 -1.71 0.99 10.78
C GLU A 94 -0.52 0.17 10.27
N ARG A 95 -0.70 -0.58 9.18
CA ARG A 95 0.39 -1.35 8.57
C ARG A 95 1.54 -0.45 8.12
N ILE A 96 1.23 0.71 7.56
CA ILE A 96 2.23 1.68 7.13
C ILE A 96 2.99 2.22 8.35
N PHE A 97 2.26 2.60 9.40
CA PHE A 97 2.85 3.17 10.61
C PHE A 97 3.68 2.16 11.41
N ASP A 98 3.36 0.87 11.35
CA ASP A 98 4.15 -0.20 11.98
C ASP A 98 5.59 -0.23 11.48
N PHE A 99 5.83 0.24 10.27
CA PHE A 99 7.17 0.37 9.68
C PHE A 99 7.63 1.83 9.57
N SER A 100 7.05 2.72 10.38
CA SER A 100 7.37 4.15 10.40
C SER A 100 7.25 4.81 9.02
N GLY A 101 6.34 4.32 8.20
CA GLY A 101 6.10 4.83 6.87
C GLY A 101 5.25 6.09 6.87
N GLU A 102 5.35 6.83 5.76
CA GLU A 102 4.49 7.98 5.47
C GLU A 102 3.33 7.54 4.58
N PHE A 103 2.18 8.12 4.81
CA PHE A 103 0.96 7.88 4.04
C PHE A 103 0.46 9.20 3.48
N LYS A 104 0.15 9.22 2.19
CA LYS A 104 -0.48 10.38 1.52
C LYS A 104 -1.55 9.92 0.55
N LEU A 105 -2.61 10.71 0.45
CA LEU A 105 -3.61 10.60 -0.61
C LEU A 105 -3.40 11.75 -1.60
N LEU A 106 -3.18 11.40 -2.85
CA LEU A 106 -2.88 12.32 -3.94
C LEU A 106 -3.88 12.08 -5.08
N LYS A 107 -3.86 12.97 -6.06
CA LYS A 107 -4.63 12.82 -7.30
C LYS A 107 -3.91 13.54 -8.43
N ASN A 108 -4.19 13.13 -9.67
CA ASN A 108 -3.72 13.81 -10.86
C ASN A 108 -4.82 13.79 -11.93
N ASN A 109 -4.52 14.22 -13.16
CA ASN A 109 -5.51 14.28 -14.21
C ASN A 109 -6.03 12.92 -14.66
N LYS A 110 -5.24 11.86 -14.50
CA LYS A 110 -5.61 10.50 -14.92
C LYS A 110 -6.25 9.70 -13.78
N TYR A 111 -5.75 9.86 -12.57
CA TYR A 111 -6.18 9.07 -11.40
C TYR A 111 -6.81 9.95 -10.34
N SER A 112 -8.03 9.62 -9.96
CA SER A 112 -8.80 10.36 -8.96
C SER A 112 -8.33 10.10 -7.54
N THR A 113 -7.69 8.95 -7.30
CA THR A 113 -7.08 8.61 -6.02
C THR A 113 -5.74 7.94 -6.26
N ILE A 114 -4.71 8.45 -5.59
CA ILE A 114 -3.39 7.84 -5.53
C ILE A 114 -3.02 7.68 -4.06
N LEU A 115 -3.03 6.44 -3.60
CA LEU A 115 -2.54 6.10 -2.27
C LEU A 115 -1.03 5.96 -2.36
N MET A 116 -0.28 6.73 -1.58
CA MET A 116 1.18 6.70 -1.58
C MET A 116 1.69 6.33 -0.20
N CYS A 117 2.56 5.32 -0.16
CA CYS A 117 3.27 4.88 1.03
C CYS A 117 4.76 5.02 0.79
N LYS A 118 5.48 5.61 1.75
CA LYS A 118 6.91 5.81 1.64
C LYS A 118 7.60 5.32 2.90
N PHE A 119 8.59 4.46 2.71
CA PHE A 119 9.36 3.85 3.80
C PHE A 119 10.83 4.10 3.58
N LYS A 120 11.59 4.24 4.66
CA LYS A 120 13.05 4.30 4.58
C LYS A 120 13.62 2.91 4.38
N THR A 121 14.56 2.75 3.43
CA THR A 121 15.21 1.44 3.19
C THR A 121 15.94 0.89 4.39
N GLU A 122 16.42 1.77 5.26
CA GLU A 122 17.05 1.43 6.54
C GLU A 122 16.18 0.51 7.41
N MET A 123 14.85 0.60 7.28
CA MET A 123 13.92 -0.26 8.00
C MET A 123 13.96 -1.73 7.59
N LEU A 124 14.54 -2.04 6.43
CA LEU A 124 14.68 -3.41 5.96
C LEU A 124 15.74 -4.19 6.74
N LYS A 125 16.58 -3.49 7.50
CA LYS A 125 17.59 -4.14 8.33
C LYS A 125 16.90 -4.82 9.50
N GLU A 126 17.05 -6.14 9.58
CA GLU A 126 16.61 -6.89 10.74
C GLU A 126 17.45 -6.51 11.96
N GLU A 127 16.80 -6.35 13.11
CA GLU A 127 17.52 -6.19 14.37
C GLU A 127 18.31 -7.48 14.64
N LYS A 128 19.63 -7.36 14.76
CA LYS A 128 20.45 -8.47 15.21
C LYS A 128 20.34 -8.57 16.72
N ILE A 129 19.87 -9.72 17.19
CA ILE A 129 19.90 -10.02 18.61
C ILE A 129 21.35 -10.23 19.00
N ASP A 130 21.84 -9.41 19.91
CA ASP A 130 23.17 -9.60 20.48
C ASP A 130 23.10 -10.64 21.60
N GLU A 131 23.53 -11.85 21.30
CA GLU A 131 23.52 -12.97 22.25
C GLU A 131 24.32 -12.69 23.51
N ASN A 132 25.32 -11.81 23.47
CA ASN A 132 26.12 -11.43 24.62
C ASN A 132 25.34 -10.57 25.61
N ILE A 133 24.31 -9.88 25.19
CA ILE A 133 23.49 -9.05 26.07
C ILE A 133 22.44 -9.91 26.80
N ILE A 134 21.97 -10.97 26.16
CA ILE A 134 20.91 -11.83 26.70
C ILE A 134 21.42 -12.78 27.78
N ASN A 135 22.69 -13.12 27.73
CA ASN A 135 23.35 -13.97 28.70
C ASN A 135 23.86 -13.16 29.90
#